data_06073d1967207fdb1337f31127565866
#
_entry.id   06073d1967207fdb1337f31127565866
#
_cell.length_a   1.000
_cell.length_b   1.000
_cell.length_c   1.000
_cell.angle_alpha   90.00
_cell.angle_beta   90.00
_cell.angle_gamma   90.00
#
_symmetry.space_group_name_H-M   'P 1'
#
loop_
_entity.id
_entity.type
_entity.pdbx_description
1 polymer ?
#
loop_
_entity_poly.entity_id
_entity_poly.type
_entity_poly.pdbx_seq_one_letter_code
_entity_poly.pdbx_strand_id
1 'polypeptide(L)'
;VAKTNYEADGSNADHIIWYGRRLAYMGRYDEAIAIFTQGIATHPKDARMYRHRGHRYLTTRCYSKAIADFEQAASLIKRKKDEMEPDGMPNAKNIPTSSLHSNIWYHLGLAYYLTKDYQKAAAAYKKCLAVSNNPDMYVATANWYYLTLRKLDKDKAADALLKTINREMELIENTDYLTILLIYKEQQNAAAVRTKFLDKDLTGTLSNATIGFGLGNYFLSIGKIAEGKDILQRVIAAPQWGSFAYMAAEMALEK
;
A
#
# COMPACT_ATOMS: atom_id res chain seq x y z
N VAL A 1 24.45 -12.35 0.76
CA VAL A 1 24.82 -11.20 -0.09
C VAL A 1 24.49 -9.89 0.60
N ALA A 2 23.22 -9.49 0.87
CA ALA A 2 22.91 -8.17 1.43
C ALA A 2 23.57 -7.93 2.81
N LYS A 3 23.54 -8.91 3.72
CA LYS A 3 24.22 -8.84 5.01
C LYS A 3 25.74 -8.73 4.83
N THR A 4 26.34 -9.54 3.96
CA THR A 4 27.79 -9.53 3.69
C THR A 4 28.27 -8.17 3.14
N ASN A 5 27.49 -7.57 2.22
CA ASN A 5 27.80 -6.25 1.67
C ASN A 5 27.73 -5.17 2.77
N TYR A 6 26.70 -5.23 3.62
CA TYR A 6 26.56 -4.31 4.75
C TYR A 6 27.70 -4.47 5.77
N GLU A 7 28.13 -5.70 6.07
CA GLU A 7 29.26 -5.98 6.98
C GLU A 7 30.61 -5.50 6.40
N ALA A 8 30.75 -5.53 5.07
CA ALA A 8 31.93 -5.03 4.38
C ALA A 8 32.00 -3.48 4.34
N ASP A 9 30.85 -2.83 4.15
CA ASP A 9 30.73 -1.36 4.17
C ASP A 9 29.34 -0.96 4.66
N GLY A 10 29.22 -0.81 5.97
CA GLY A 10 28.00 -0.39 6.67
C GLY A 10 27.71 1.10 6.56
N SER A 11 28.59 1.89 5.92
CA SER A 11 28.36 3.30 5.64
C SER A 11 27.70 3.53 4.27
N ASN A 12 27.70 2.54 3.38
CA ASN A 12 27.10 2.62 2.07
C ASN A 12 25.58 2.61 2.15
N ALA A 13 24.93 3.64 1.61
CA ALA A 13 23.47 3.81 1.64
C ALA A 13 22.71 2.63 1.03
N ASP A 14 23.18 2.11 -0.10
CA ASP A 14 22.51 1.00 -0.79
C ASP A 14 22.65 -0.32 -0.01
N HIS A 15 23.80 -0.56 0.61
CA HIS A 15 24.01 -1.73 1.47
C HIS A 15 23.08 -1.70 2.69
N ILE A 16 22.91 -0.54 3.33
CA ILE A 16 21.99 -0.33 4.45
C ILE A 16 20.55 -0.63 3.99
N ILE A 17 20.12 -0.05 2.85
CA ILE A 17 18.77 -0.22 2.31
C ILE A 17 18.49 -1.69 2.01
N TRP A 18 19.37 -2.35 1.29
CA TRP A 18 19.16 -3.75 0.94
C TRP A 18 19.17 -4.68 2.14
N TYR A 19 20.06 -4.46 3.11
CA TYR A 19 20.08 -5.28 4.32
C TYR A 19 18.81 -5.09 5.14
N GLY A 20 18.39 -3.85 5.40
CA GLY A 20 17.15 -3.56 6.10
C GLY A 20 15.90 -4.13 5.40
N ARG A 21 15.85 -4.06 4.05
CA ARG A 21 14.77 -4.69 3.28
C ARG A 21 14.73 -6.22 3.44
N ARG A 22 15.90 -6.89 3.42
CA ARG A 22 15.96 -8.35 3.60
C ARG A 22 15.55 -8.78 5.00
N LEU A 23 15.95 -8.04 6.04
CA LEU A 23 15.46 -8.25 7.40
C LEU A 23 13.93 -8.16 7.46
N ALA A 24 13.34 -7.14 6.84
CA ALA A 24 11.91 -6.95 6.81
C ALA A 24 11.17 -8.08 6.09
N TYR A 25 11.69 -8.61 4.97
CA TYR A 25 11.09 -9.78 4.28
C TYR A 25 11.16 -11.07 5.09
N MET A 26 12.08 -11.16 6.05
CA MET A 26 12.17 -12.27 7.01
C MET A 26 11.28 -12.03 8.26
N GLY A 27 10.48 -10.98 8.30
CA GLY A 27 9.64 -10.63 9.46
C GLY A 27 10.42 -9.99 10.63
N ARG A 28 11.72 -9.71 10.46
CA ARG A 28 12.61 -9.12 11.48
C ARG A 28 12.48 -7.59 11.48
N TYR A 29 11.28 -7.10 11.80
CA TYR A 29 10.94 -5.68 11.60
C TYR A 29 11.70 -4.75 12.53
N ASP A 30 11.91 -5.11 13.79
CA ASP A 30 12.65 -4.27 14.75
C ASP A 30 14.11 -4.09 14.34
N GLU A 31 14.73 -5.16 13.83
CA GLU A 31 16.09 -5.09 13.31
C GLU A 31 16.17 -4.26 12.03
N ALA A 32 15.18 -4.40 11.14
CA ALA A 32 15.10 -3.55 9.96
C ALA A 32 14.95 -2.06 10.33
N ILE A 33 14.13 -1.74 11.33
CA ILE A 33 13.98 -0.38 11.86
C ILE A 33 15.30 0.14 12.43
N ALA A 34 16.04 -0.69 13.17
CA ALA A 34 17.35 -0.32 13.72
C ALA A 34 18.36 -0.01 12.61
N ILE A 35 18.44 -0.85 11.56
CA ILE A 35 19.30 -0.64 10.39
C ILE A 35 18.95 0.67 9.67
N PHE A 36 17.68 0.92 9.39
CA PHE A 36 17.27 2.19 8.75
C PHE A 36 17.50 3.40 9.67
N THR A 37 17.40 3.25 10.99
CA THR A 37 17.68 4.31 11.95
C THR A 37 19.17 4.68 11.93
N GLN A 38 20.06 3.70 11.87
CA GLN A 38 21.48 3.92 11.66
C GLN A 38 21.74 4.59 10.30
N GLY A 39 21.04 4.15 9.24
CA GLY A 39 21.12 4.75 7.92
C GLY A 39 20.70 6.23 7.90
N ILE A 40 19.68 6.61 8.66
CA ILE A 40 19.28 8.01 8.82
C ILE A 40 20.36 8.83 9.54
N ALA A 41 21.03 8.28 10.54
CA ALA A 41 22.10 8.98 11.25
C ALA A 41 23.29 9.30 10.31
N THR A 42 23.62 8.39 9.40
CA THR A 42 24.72 8.56 8.43
C THR A 42 24.29 9.29 7.15
N HIS A 43 23.05 9.13 6.72
CA HIS A 43 22.47 9.70 5.48
C HIS A 43 21.18 10.49 5.76
N PRO A 44 21.19 11.57 6.55
CA PRO A 44 19.95 12.25 6.99
C PRO A 44 19.18 12.96 5.86
N LYS A 45 19.78 13.09 4.68
CA LYS A 45 19.16 13.68 3.47
C LYS A 45 18.73 12.65 2.44
N ASP A 46 18.88 11.36 2.72
CA ASP A 46 18.41 10.29 1.83
C ASP A 46 16.97 9.90 2.18
N ALA A 47 16.03 10.27 1.32
CA ALA A 47 14.61 10.01 1.50
C ALA A 47 14.29 8.51 1.58
N ARG A 48 15.09 7.65 0.96
CA ARG A 48 14.89 6.20 0.93
C ARG A 48 14.96 5.57 2.33
N MET A 49 15.84 6.08 3.20
CA MET A 49 15.97 5.59 4.58
C MET A 49 14.67 5.80 5.37
N TYR A 50 14.12 7.01 5.32
CA TYR A 50 12.84 7.34 5.95
C TYR A 50 11.68 6.56 5.32
N ARG A 51 11.65 6.47 3.99
CA ARG A 51 10.62 5.71 3.26
C ARG A 51 10.58 4.24 3.70
N HIS A 52 11.73 3.59 3.83
CA HIS A 52 11.80 2.19 4.23
C HIS A 52 11.52 2.00 5.72
N ARG A 53 12.02 2.86 6.60
CA ARG A 53 11.71 2.81 8.03
C ARG A 53 10.22 3.08 8.30
N GLY A 54 9.66 4.09 7.66
CA GLY A 54 8.23 4.42 7.73
C GLY A 54 7.35 3.25 7.31
N HIS A 55 7.74 2.51 6.26
CA HIS A 55 7.02 1.30 5.87
C HIS A 55 7.05 0.22 6.98
N ARG A 56 8.18 0.04 7.71
CA ARG A 56 8.22 -0.91 8.83
C ARG A 56 7.37 -0.43 10.00
N TYR A 57 7.40 0.85 10.32
CA TYR A 57 6.51 1.43 11.31
C TYR A 57 5.04 1.26 10.95
N LEU A 58 4.69 1.39 9.66
CA LEU A 58 3.34 1.12 9.19
C LEU A 58 2.95 -0.35 9.42
N THR A 59 3.80 -1.29 9.01
CA THR A 59 3.59 -2.74 9.20
C THR A 59 3.40 -3.09 10.69
N THR A 60 4.15 -2.46 11.60
CA THR A 60 4.07 -2.69 13.05
C THR A 60 3.04 -1.82 13.78
N ARG A 61 2.13 -1.16 13.06
CA ARG A 61 1.06 -0.25 13.57
C ARG A 61 1.58 0.97 14.35
N CYS A 62 2.85 1.30 14.23
CA CYS A 62 3.43 2.53 14.79
C CYS A 62 3.10 3.73 13.88
N TYR A 63 1.81 4.01 13.65
CA TYR A 63 1.33 4.93 12.62
C TYR A 63 1.89 6.35 12.75
N SER A 64 1.98 6.91 13.96
CA SER A 64 2.53 8.26 14.17
C SER A 64 4.00 8.35 13.73
N LYS A 65 4.81 7.31 13.99
CA LYS A 65 6.21 7.25 13.54
C LYS A 65 6.30 7.06 12.03
N ALA A 66 5.40 6.25 11.44
CA ALA A 66 5.32 6.07 10.00
C ALA A 66 4.99 7.39 9.29
N ILE A 67 4.00 8.14 9.77
CA ILE A 67 3.62 9.45 9.24
C ILE A 67 4.82 10.41 9.27
N ALA A 68 5.49 10.53 10.42
CA ALA A 68 6.65 11.42 10.57
C ALA A 68 7.77 11.09 9.57
N ASP A 69 8.08 9.81 9.39
CA ASP A 69 9.09 9.37 8.43
C ASP A 69 8.66 9.64 6.98
N PHE A 70 7.42 9.36 6.60
CA PHE A 70 6.95 9.63 5.24
C PHE A 70 6.82 11.14 4.96
N GLU A 71 6.43 11.97 5.92
CA GLU A 71 6.43 13.43 5.79
C GLU A 71 7.85 13.96 5.58
N GLN A 72 8.83 13.44 6.34
CA GLN A 72 10.24 13.76 6.16
C GLN A 72 10.74 13.32 4.77
N ALA A 73 10.46 12.09 4.36
CA ALA A 73 10.79 11.61 3.02
C ALA A 73 10.17 12.50 1.94
N ALA A 74 8.89 12.86 2.08
CA ALA A 74 8.19 13.75 1.16
C ALA A 74 8.82 15.16 1.09
N SER A 75 9.36 15.66 2.20
CA SER A 75 10.08 16.93 2.22
C SER A 75 11.41 16.85 1.45
N LEU A 76 12.12 15.72 1.58
CA LEU A 76 13.43 15.51 0.98
C LEU A 76 13.38 15.29 -0.54
N ILE A 77 12.26 14.83 -1.08
CA ILE A 77 12.07 14.64 -2.52
C ILE A 77 11.58 15.89 -3.26
N LYS A 78 11.26 16.97 -2.56
CA LYS A 78 10.83 18.22 -3.20
C LYS A 78 11.88 18.67 -4.23
N ARG A 79 11.41 18.95 -5.47
CA ARG A 79 12.24 19.39 -6.59
C ARG A 79 13.35 18.39 -7.03
N LYS A 80 13.31 17.15 -6.53
CA LYS A 80 14.18 16.08 -7.04
C LYS A 80 13.50 15.36 -8.19
N LYS A 81 14.30 14.84 -9.11
CA LYS A 81 13.84 13.93 -10.15
C LYS A 81 13.38 12.63 -9.48
N ASP A 82 12.29 12.08 -9.96
CA ASP A 82 11.82 10.78 -9.51
C ASP A 82 12.63 9.65 -10.14
N GLU A 83 12.80 8.57 -9.38
CA GLU A 83 13.57 7.40 -9.80
C GLU A 83 12.76 6.13 -9.53
N MET A 84 12.80 5.19 -10.48
CA MET A 84 12.20 3.87 -10.27
C MET A 84 12.89 3.17 -9.11
N GLU A 85 12.10 2.64 -8.19
CA GLU A 85 12.62 1.91 -7.03
C GLU A 85 12.80 0.42 -7.40
N PRO A 86 14.01 -0.16 -7.23
CA PRO A 86 14.21 -1.58 -7.52
C PRO A 86 13.30 -2.45 -6.64
N ASP A 87 12.62 -3.43 -7.23
CA ASP A 87 11.79 -4.36 -6.49
C ASP A 87 12.62 -5.24 -5.56
N GLY A 88 12.16 -5.36 -4.33
CA GLY A 88 12.78 -6.27 -3.37
C GLY A 88 12.34 -7.71 -3.54
N MET A 89 11.14 -7.90 -4.08
CA MET A 89 10.57 -9.18 -4.51
C MET A 89 10.02 -8.96 -5.93
N PRO A 90 10.86 -9.15 -6.97
CA PRO A 90 10.47 -8.85 -8.34
C PRO A 90 9.23 -9.62 -8.79
N ASN A 91 8.36 -8.96 -9.55
CA ASN A 91 7.25 -9.60 -10.22
C ASN A 91 7.72 -10.54 -11.35
N ALA A 92 6.81 -11.33 -11.92
CA ALA A 92 7.14 -12.33 -12.93
C ALA A 92 7.82 -11.75 -14.18
N LYS A 93 7.63 -10.47 -14.49
CA LYS A 93 8.27 -9.78 -15.62
C LYS A 93 9.58 -9.09 -15.25
N ASN A 94 9.93 -9.04 -13.96
CA ASN A 94 11.08 -8.30 -13.43
C ASN A 94 11.09 -6.80 -13.84
N ILE A 95 9.89 -6.20 -13.92
CA ILE A 95 9.70 -4.79 -14.28
C ILE A 95 9.18 -4.05 -13.03
N PRO A 96 9.95 -3.14 -12.42
CA PRO A 96 9.49 -2.34 -11.30
C PRO A 96 8.27 -1.47 -11.68
N THR A 97 7.23 -1.48 -10.85
CA THR A 97 5.97 -0.77 -11.07
C THR A 97 5.83 0.50 -10.23
N SER A 98 6.81 0.79 -9.36
CA SER A 98 6.75 1.94 -8.46
C SER A 98 8.06 2.72 -8.42
N SER A 99 7.95 4.03 -8.26
CA SER A 99 9.07 4.95 -8.07
C SER A 99 9.22 5.34 -6.58
N LEU A 100 10.33 5.99 -6.24
CA LEU A 100 10.53 6.52 -4.89
C LEU A 100 9.42 7.51 -4.50
N HIS A 101 9.06 8.43 -5.39
CA HIS A 101 8.02 9.43 -5.11
C HIS A 101 6.65 8.77 -4.95
N SER A 102 6.28 7.86 -5.86
CA SER A 102 5.01 7.16 -5.77
C SER A 102 4.91 6.33 -4.47
N ASN A 103 5.98 5.63 -4.10
CA ASN A 103 6.03 4.86 -2.85
C ASN A 103 5.89 5.75 -1.60
N ILE A 104 6.54 6.92 -1.57
CA ILE A 104 6.41 7.85 -0.45
C ILE A 104 4.97 8.35 -0.32
N TRP A 105 4.38 8.86 -1.40
CA TRP A 105 3.02 9.40 -1.36
C TRP A 105 1.95 8.34 -1.12
N TYR A 106 2.12 7.14 -1.70
CA TYR A 106 1.22 6.01 -1.49
C TYR A 106 1.16 5.58 -0.02
N HIS A 107 2.33 5.35 0.60
CA HIS A 107 2.40 4.89 1.98
C HIS A 107 2.02 6.00 2.98
N LEU A 108 2.32 7.27 2.68
CA LEU A 108 1.84 8.39 3.48
C LEU A 108 0.32 8.49 3.44
N GLY A 109 -0.27 8.34 2.25
CA GLY A 109 -1.73 8.30 2.10
C GLY A 109 -2.35 7.16 2.91
N LEU A 110 -1.73 5.98 2.86
CA LEU A 110 -2.18 4.83 3.62
C LEU A 110 -2.05 5.03 5.15
N ALA A 111 -0.94 5.59 5.63
CA ALA A 111 -0.76 5.90 7.04
C ALA A 111 -1.84 6.88 7.56
N TYR A 112 -2.16 7.91 6.79
CA TYR A 112 -3.26 8.82 7.11
C TYR A 112 -4.63 8.14 7.02
N TYR A 113 -4.85 7.26 6.03
CA TYR A 113 -6.11 6.50 5.92
C TYR A 113 -6.34 5.64 7.16
N LEU A 114 -5.33 4.91 7.60
CA LEU A 114 -5.38 4.03 8.77
C LEU A 114 -5.55 4.78 10.10
N THR A 115 -5.14 6.05 10.15
CA THR A 115 -5.39 6.94 11.30
C THR A 115 -6.65 7.79 11.14
N LYS A 116 -7.47 7.52 10.12
CA LYS A 116 -8.73 8.21 9.81
C LYS A 116 -8.57 9.70 9.46
N ASP A 117 -7.34 10.19 9.20
CA ASP A 117 -7.10 11.55 8.66
C ASP A 117 -7.30 11.54 7.13
N TYR A 118 -8.57 11.37 6.74
CA TYR A 118 -8.93 11.20 5.33
C TYR A 118 -8.64 12.44 4.48
N GLN A 119 -8.61 13.63 5.05
CA GLN A 119 -8.25 14.86 4.33
C GLN A 119 -6.79 14.81 3.87
N LYS A 120 -5.88 14.46 4.77
CA LYS A 120 -4.46 14.32 4.44
C LYS A 120 -4.21 13.10 3.55
N ALA A 121 -4.92 11.99 3.78
CA ALA A 121 -4.86 10.82 2.91
C ALA A 121 -5.22 11.18 1.46
N ALA A 122 -6.33 11.90 1.24
CA ALA A 122 -6.74 12.36 -0.08
C ALA A 122 -5.69 13.25 -0.76
N ALA A 123 -5.07 14.17 0.00
CA ALA A 123 -4.02 15.04 -0.51
C ALA A 123 -2.76 14.24 -0.93
N ALA A 124 -2.37 13.23 -0.14
CA ALA A 124 -1.24 12.35 -0.45
C ALA A 124 -1.52 11.48 -1.68
N TYR A 125 -2.70 10.84 -1.77
CA TYR A 125 -3.06 10.03 -2.94
C TYR A 125 -3.19 10.85 -4.22
N LYS A 126 -3.68 12.10 -4.14
CA LYS A 126 -3.69 12.99 -5.31
C LYS A 126 -2.26 13.26 -5.83
N LYS A 127 -1.29 13.43 -4.93
CA LYS A 127 0.12 13.57 -5.30
C LYS A 127 0.69 12.27 -5.86
N CYS A 128 0.32 11.12 -5.28
CA CYS A 128 0.72 9.83 -5.79
C CYS A 128 0.22 9.60 -7.22
N LEU A 129 -1.05 9.87 -7.51
CA LEU A 129 -1.61 9.77 -8.87
C LEU A 129 -0.85 10.67 -9.87
N ALA A 130 -0.47 11.87 -9.44
CA ALA A 130 0.24 12.82 -10.31
C ALA A 130 1.65 12.34 -10.72
N VAL A 131 2.26 11.44 -9.95
CA VAL A 131 3.59 10.85 -10.25
C VAL A 131 3.50 9.40 -10.70
N SER A 132 2.31 8.79 -10.71
CA SER A 132 2.10 7.43 -11.21
C SER A 132 2.19 7.41 -12.73
N ASN A 133 3.24 6.79 -13.24
CA ASN A 133 3.58 6.77 -14.67
C ASN A 133 3.28 5.44 -15.35
N ASN A 134 2.60 4.52 -14.66
CA ASN A 134 2.18 3.22 -15.20
C ASN A 134 0.81 2.80 -14.62
N PRO A 135 0.10 1.89 -15.30
CA PRO A 135 -1.23 1.45 -14.87
C PRO A 135 -1.25 0.76 -13.50
N ASP A 136 -0.22 0.01 -13.14
CA ASP A 136 -0.16 -0.73 -11.86
C ASP A 136 -0.20 0.21 -10.65
N MET A 137 0.69 1.20 -10.62
CA MET A 137 0.72 2.18 -9.54
C MET A 137 -0.54 3.05 -9.55
N TYR A 138 -1.06 3.33 -10.75
CA TYR A 138 -2.31 4.09 -10.92
C TYR A 138 -3.50 3.39 -10.26
N VAL A 139 -3.78 2.11 -10.59
CA VAL A 139 -4.94 1.40 -10.04
C VAL A 139 -4.81 1.15 -8.54
N ALA A 140 -3.59 0.85 -8.05
CA ALA A 140 -3.34 0.69 -6.62
C ALA A 140 -3.66 1.99 -5.86
N THR A 141 -3.17 3.13 -6.37
CA THR A 141 -3.45 4.45 -5.77
C THR A 141 -4.92 4.83 -5.91
N ALA A 142 -5.53 4.62 -7.08
CA ALA A 142 -6.93 4.94 -7.35
C ALA A 142 -7.88 4.19 -6.40
N ASN A 143 -7.59 2.93 -6.07
CA ASN A 143 -8.40 2.17 -5.13
C ASN A 143 -8.45 2.84 -3.73
N TRP A 144 -7.30 3.18 -3.16
CA TRP A 144 -7.24 3.82 -1.85
C TRP A 144 -7.79 5.25 -1.88
N TYR A 145 -7.55 5.97 -2.98
CA TYR A 145 -8.08 7.32 -3.14
C TYR A 145 -9.60 7.31 -3.27
N TYR A 146 -10.17 6.36 -4.02
CA TYR A 146 -11.62 6.17 -4.11
C TYR A 146 -12.23 5.93 -2.72
N LEU A 147 -11.70 4.98 -1.95
CA LEU A 147 -12.17 4.70 -0.60
C LEU A 147 -12.08 5.93 0.30
N THR A 148 -10.97 6.68 0.18
CA THR A 148 -10.78 7.91 0.94
C THR A 148 -11.80 8.99 0.58
N LEU A 149 -12.10 9.16 -0.71
CA LEU A 149 -13.11 10.12 -1.18
C LEU A 149 -14.50 9.75 -0.67
N ARG A 150 -14.86 8.45 -0.65
CA ARG A 150 -16.12 7.96 -0.08
C ARG A 150 -16.22 8.22 1.43
N LYS A 151 -15.12 8.09 2.19
CA LYS A 151 -15.05 8.45 3.61
C LYS A 151 -15.19 9.95 3.87
N LEU A 152 -14.98 10.77 2.86
CA LEU A 152 -15.11 12.24 2.91
C LEU A 152 -16.44 12.74 2.31
N ASP A 153 -17.35 11.86 1.93
CA ASP A 153 -18.61 12.16 1.24
C ASP A 153 -18.40 12.97 -0.07
N LYS A 154 -17.25 12.77 -0.72
CA LYS A 154 -16.88 13.39 -2.00
C LYS A 154 -17.27 12.52 -3.19
N ASP A 155 -18.54 12.12 -3.27
CA ASP A 155 -19.05 11.16 -4.23
C ASP A 155 -18.78 11.58 -5.68
N LYS A 156 -19.03 12.84 -6.04
CA LYS A 156 -18.75 13.33 -7.40
C LYS A 156 -17.28 13.16 -7.81
N ALA A 157 -16.35 13.34 -6.88
CA ALA A 157 -14.91 13.14 -7.13
C ALA A 157 -14.57 11.64 -7.21
N ALA A 158 -15.17 10.81 -6.38
CA ALA A 158 -15.03 9.36 -6.43
C ALA A 158 -15.53 8.79 -7.78
N ASP A 159 -16.70 9.23 -8.23
CA ASP A 159 -17.27 8.81 -9.53
C ASP A 159 -16.42 9.30 -10.70
N ALA A 160 -15.90 10.53 -10.63
CA ALA A 160 -14.99 11.05 -11.65
C ALA A 160 -13.70 10.23 -11.73
N LEU A 161 -13.16 9.78 -10.59
CA LEU A 161 -12.01 8.89 -10.56
C LEU A 161 -12.33 7.54 -11.18
N LEU A 162 -13.49 6.93 -10.88
CA LEU A 162 -13.88 5.65 -11.47
C LEU A 162 -14.03 5.73 -13.00
N LYS A 163 -14.39 6.88 -13.57
CA LYS A 163 -14.46 7.04 -15.03
C LYS A 163 -13.12 6.82 -15.73
N THR A 164 -12.01 7.07 -15.05
CA THR A 164 -10.65 6.85 -15.60
C THR A 164 -10.24 5.38 -15.62
N ILE A 165 -10.96 4.51 -14.90
CA ILE A 165 -10.67 3.08 -14.82
C ILE A 165 -11.37 2.35 -15.95
N ASN A 166 -10.67 1.49 -16.66
CA ASN A 166 -11.24 0.64 -17.69
C ASN A 166 -10.63 -0.77 -17.66
N ARG A 167 -11.35 -1.71 -18.26
CA ARG A 167 -10.98 -3.14 -18.26
C ARG A 167 -9.74 -3.45 -19.10
N GLU A 168 -9.43 -2.58 -20.05
CA GLU A 168 -8.34 -2.75 -21.03
C GLU A 168 -6.98 -2.25 -20.48
N MET A 169 -6.94 -1.85 -19.20
CA MET A 169 -5.66 -1.47 -18.56
C MET A 169 -4.73 -2.67 -18.50
N GLU A 170 -3.56 -2.55 -19.12
CA GLU A 170 -2.51 -3.58 -19.10
C GLU A 170 -1.73 -3.50 -17.79
N LEU A 171 -1.92 -4.48 -16.93
CA LEU A 171 -1.28 -4.58 -15.62
C LEU A 171 -0.26 -5.69 -15.58
N ILE A 172 0.77 -5.50 -14.77
CA ILE A 172 1.82 -6.48 -14.51
C ILE A 172 1.48 -7.30 -13.25
N GLU A 173 1.03 -6.63 -12.18
CA GLU A 173 0.84 -7.26 -10.86
C GLU A 173 -0.42 -6.81 -10.11
N ASN A 174 -0.93 -5.61 -10.33
CA ASN A 174 -2.00 -5.01 -9.52
C ASN A 174 -3.44 -5.28 -10.04
N THR A 175 -3.68 -6.47 -10.59
CA THR A 175 -4.98 -6.88 -11.17
C THR A 175 -6.10 -6.94 -10.14
N ASP A 176 -5.78 -7.22 -8.87
CA ASP A 176 -6.77 -7.26 -7.78
C ASP A 176 -7.39 -5.88 -7.53
N TYR A 177 -6.57 -4.82 -7.54
CA TYR A 177 -7.07 -3.45 -7.41
C TYR A 177 -7.97 -3.06 -8.59
N LEU A 178 -7.62 -3.45 -9.82
CA LEU A 178 -8.48 -3.23 -10.97
C LEU A 178 -9.81 -3.97 -10.81
N THR A 179 -9.79 -5.23 -10.39
CA THR A 179 -11.00 -6.03 -10.15
C THR A 179 -11.94 -5.33 -9.17
N ILE A 180 -11.41 -4.82 -8.06
CA ILE A 180 -12.21 -4.12 -7.04
C ILE A 180 -12.75 -2.78 -7.57
N LEU A 181 -11.93 -2.01 -8.29
CA LEU A 181 -12.38 -0.76 -8.90
C LEU A 181 -13.50 -0.99 -9.93
N LEU A 182 -13.43 -2.08 -10.71
CA LEU A 182 -14.48 -2.47 -11.64
C LEU A 182 -15.77 -2.91 -10.91
N ILE A 183 -15.68 -3.50 -9.72
CA ILE A 183 -16.85 -3.78 -8.88
C ILE A 183 -17.50 -2.47 -8.43
N TYR A 184 -16.74 -1.51 -7.93
CA TYR A 184 -17.27 -0.18 -7.55
C TYR A 184 -17.88 0.57 -8.74
N LYS A 185 -17.38 0.30 -9.94
CA LYS A 185 -17.90 0.85 -11.21
C LYS A 185 -19.08 0.07 -11.77
N GLU A 186 -19.54 -1.00 -11.10
CA GLU A 186 -20.60 -1.92 -11.56
C GLU A 186 -20.30 -2.63 -12.90
N GLN A 187 -19.02 -2.72 -13.26
CA GLN A 187 -18.56 -3.42 -14.47
C GLN A 187 -18.01 -4.82 -14.19
N GLN A 188 -18.02 -5.26 -12.93
CA GLN A 188 -17.62 -6.58 -12.49
C GLN A 188 -18.62 -7.14 -11.50
N ASN A 189 -18.93 -8.43 -11.64
CA ASN A 189 -19.90 -9.10 -10.77
C ASN A 189 -19.29 -9.41 -9.39
N ALA A 190 -19.72 -8.65 -8.37
CA ALA A 190 -19.26 -8.81 -7.00
C ALA A 190 -19.57 -10.20 -6.41
N ALA A 191 -20.70 -10.83 -6.77
CA ALA A 191 -21.04 -12.16 -6.27
C ALA A 191 -20.10 -13.24 -6.83
N ALA A 192 -19.75 -13.15 -8.11
CA ALA A 192 -18.78 -14.06 -8.72
C ALA A 192 -17.37 -13.91 -8.10
N VAL A 193 -16.96 -12.67 -7.83
CA VAL A 193 -15.65 -12.41 -7.15
C VAL A 193 -15.70 -12.90 -5.71
N ARG A 194 -16.83 -12.73 -5.00
CA ARG A 194 -17.03 -13.29 -3.66
C ARG A 194 -16.91 -14.82 -3.63
N THR A 195 -17.47 -15.50 -4.61
CA THR A 195 -17.35 -16.97 -4.70
C THR A 195 -15.88 -17.40 -4.78
N LYS A 196 -15.07 -16.72 -5.59
CA LYS A 196 -13.61 -16.96 -5.67
C LYS A 196 -12.90 -16.60 -4.36
N PHE A 197 -13.27 -15.49 -3.73
CA PHE A 197 -12.70 -15.10 -2.44
C PHE A 197 -12.91 -16.16 -1.35
N LEU A 198 -14.04 -16.86 -1.39
CA LEU A 198 -14.38 -17.92 -0.43
C LEU A 198 -13.72 -19.27 -0.76
N ASP A 199 -12.99 -19.37 -1.87
CA ASP A 199 -12.25 -20.57 -2.22
C ASP A 199 -11.13 -20.83 -1.20
N LYS A 200 -11.12 -22.03 -0.65
CA LYS A 200 -10.18 -22.44 0.39
C LYS A 200 -8.73 -22.44 -0.07
N ASP A 201 -8.49 -22.72 -1.35
CA ASP A 201 -7.14 -22.78 -1.93
C ASP A 201 -6.50 -21.39 -2.07
N LEU A 202 -7.32 -20.32 -2.09
CA LEU A 202 -6.85 -18.95 -2.15
C LEU A 202 -6.78 -18.26 -0.78
N THR A 203 -7.30 -18.91 0.28
CA THR A 203 -7.30 -18.35 1.63
C THR A 203 -5.87 -18.12 2.12
N GLY A 204 -5.62 -16.92 2.66
CA GLY A 204 -4.30 -16.55 3.20
C GLY A 204 -3.31 -15.99 2.19
N THR A 205 -3.68 -15.84 0.92
CA THR A 205 -2.84 -15.13 -0.05
C THR A 205 -2.98 -13.60 0.09
N LEU A 206 -1.98 -12.86 -0.39
CA LEU A 206 -2.03 -11.40 -0.44
C LEU A 206 -3.16 -10.90 -1.35
N SER A 207 -3.36 -11.56 -2.49
CA SER A 207 -4.46 -11.31 -3.42
C SER A 207 -5.81 -11.47 -2.73
N ASN A 208 -6.01 -12.57 -2.00
CA ASN A 208 -7.23 -12.82 -1.26
C ASN A 208 -7.50 -11.73 -0.20
N ALA A 209 -6.47 -11.26 0.51
CA ALA A 209 -6.62 -10.16 1.48
C ALA A 209 -7.07 -8.85 0.78
N THR A 210 -6.45 -8.51 -0.36
CA THR A 210 -6.77 -7.31 -1.15
C THR A 210 -8.20 -7.36 -1.68
N ILE A 211 -8.59 -8.47 -2.30
CA ILE A 211 -9.95 -8.69 -2.81
C ILE A 211 -10.97 -8.66 -1.67
N GLY A 212 -10.68 -9.35 -0.56
CA GLY A 212 -11.57 -9.40 0.60
C GLY A 212 -11.84 -8.03 1.20
N PHE A 213 -10.79 -7.21 1.39
CA PHE A 213 -10.97 -5.84 1.89
C PHE A 213 -11.83 -4.99 0.95
N GLY A 214 -11.58 -5.06 -0.37
CA GLY A 214 -12.38 -4.35 -1.37
C GLY A 214 -13.84 -4.79 -1.38
N LEU A 215 -14.11 -6.11 -1.40
CA LEU A 215 -15.46 -6.66 -1.33
C LEU A 215 -16.17 -6.28 -0.05
N GLY A 216 -15.51 -6.37 1.09
CA GLY A 216 -16.09 -5.98 2.38
C GLY A 216 -16.57 -4.53 2.36
N ASN A 217 -15.74 -3.61 1.87
CA ASN A 217 -16.14 -2.20 1.71
C ASN A 217 -17.27 -2.03 0.70
N TYR A 218 -17.27 -2.76 -0.42
CA TYR A 218 -18.36 -2.72 -1.39
C TYR A 218 -19.69 -3.11 -0.74
N PHE A 219 -19.76 -4.26 -0.05
CA PHE A 219 -20.99 -4.71 0.59
C PHE A 219 -21.46 -3.75 1.69
N LEU A 220 -20.52 -3.17 2.47
CA LEU A 220 -20.87 -2.12 3.42
C LEU A 220 -21.48 -0.89 2.73
N SER A 221 -20.95 -0.48 1.57
CA SER A 221 -21.41 0.71 0.85
C SER A 221 -22.81 0.57 0.26
N ILE A 222 -23.24 -0.66 -0.05
CA ILE A 222 -24.59 -0.96 -0.57
C ILE A 222 -25.56 -1.42 0.53
N GLY A 223 -25.23 -1.20 1.80
CA GLY A 223 -26.08 -1.50 2.95
C GLY A 223 -26.11 -2.98 3.39
N LYS A 224 -25.34 -3.87 2.77
CA LYS A 224 -25.21 -5.28 3.16
C LYS A 224 -24.19 -5.44 4.31
N ILE A 225 -24.53 -4.86 5.46
CA ILE A 225 -23.61 -4.71 6.59
C ILE A 225 -23.11 -6.06 7.12
N ALA A 226 -23.99 -7.05 7.27
CA ALA A 226 -23.61 -8.37 7.80
C ALA A 226 -22.61 -9.08 6.86
N GLU A 227 -22.87 -9.06 5.54
CA GLU A 227 -21.99 -9.66 4.53
C GLU A 227 -20.63 -8.93 4.50
N GLY A 228 -20.65 -7.61 4.52
CA GLY A 228 -19.42 -6.81 4.52
C GLY A 228 -18.54 -7.10 5.73
N LYS A 229 -19.13 -7.15 6.93
CA LYS A 229 -18.40 -7.48 8.16
C LYS A 229 -17.87 -8.93 8.16
N ASP A 230 -18.65 -9.92 7.72
CA ASP A 230 -18.18 -11.31 7.60
C ASP A 230 -16.93 -11.40 6.70
N ILE A 231 -16.94 -10.73 5.56
CA ILE A 231 -15.79 -10.71 4.65
C ILE A 231 -14.56 -10.07 5.31
N LEU A 232 -14.71 -8.92 5.97
CA LEU A 232 -13.61 -8.26 6.67
C LEU A 232 -13.05 -9.11 7.82
N GLN A 233 -13.92 -9.81 8.56
CA GLN A 233 -13.50 -10.75 9.59
C GLN A 233 -12.67 -11.90 9.03
N ARG A 234 -13.01 -12.42 7.85
CA ARG A 234 -12.21 -13.44 7.15
C ARG A 234 -10.85 -12.93 6.73
N VAL A 235 -10.75 -11.66 6.31
CA VAL A 235 -9.45 -11.03 6.00
C VAL A 235 -8.55 -11.01 7.23
N ILE A 236 -9.06 -10.62 8.40
CA ILE A 236 -8.24 -10.55 9.62
C ILE A 236 -8.05 -11.90 10.32
N ALA A 237 -8.80 -12.93 9.94
CA ALA A 237 -8.55 -14.29 10.37
C ALA A 237 -7.45 -15.00 9.57
N ALA A 238 -7.03 -14.43 8.44
CA ALA A 238 -6.00 -14.96 7.56
C ALA A 238 -4.58 -14.50 8.00
N PRO A 239 -3.49 -15.19 7.58
CA PRO A 239 -2.14 -14.93 8.08
C PRO A 239 -1.48 -13.66 7.52
N GLN A 240 -2.14 -12.90 6.64
CA GLN A 240 -1.57 -11.74 5.93
C GLN A 240 -1.56 -10.43 6.76
N TRP A 241 -1.29 -10.55 8.07
CA TRP A 241 -1.35 -9.44 9.03
C TRP A 241 -0.47 -8.22 8.67
N GLY A 242 0.60 -8.44 7.91
CA GLY A 242 1.49 -7.39 7.42
C GLY A 242 0.96 -6.65 6.19
N SER A 243 -0.13 -7.11 5.57
CA SER A 243 -0.70 -6.47 4.37
C SER A 243 -1.53 -5.24 4.71
N PHE A 244 -1.57 -4.29 3.78
CA PHE A 244 -2.35 -3.05 3.95
C PHE A 244 -3.85 -3.31 4.02
N ALA A 245 -4.33 -4.29 3.27
CA ALA A 245 -5.71 -4.72 3.27
C ALA A 245 -6.13 -5.28 4.64
N TYR A 246 -5.26 -6.07 5.26
CA TYR A 246 -5.49 -6.58 6.62
C TYR A 246 -5.56 -5.43 7.64
N MET A 247 -4.56 -4.53 7.65
CA MET A 247 -4.55 -3.38 8.57
C MET A 247 -5.80 -2.50 8.40
N ALA A 248 -6.25 -2.31 7.18
CA ALA A 248 -7.44 -1.53 6.91
C ALA A 248 -8.74 -2.27 7.29
N ALA A 249 -8.76 -3.61 7.20
CA ALA A 249 -9.86 -4.42 7.71
C ALA A 249 -9.94 -4.39 9.24
N GLU A 250 -8.79 -4.47 9.94
CA GLU A 250 -8.70 -4.24 11.39
C GLU A 250 -9.36 -2.90 11.76
N MET A 251 -8.88 -1.80 11.16
CA MET A 251 -9.39 -0.45 11.39
C MET A 251 -10.89 -0.30 11.09
N ALA A 252 -11.39 -0.97 10.04
CA ALA A 252 -12.80 -0.91 9.65
C ALA A 252 -13.73 -1.67 10.59
N LEU A 253 -13.22 -2.67 11.31
CA LEU A 253 -13.95 -3.48 12.31
C LEU A 253 -13.86 -2.89 13.72
N GLU A 254 -12.89 -2.03 14.01
CA GLU A 254 -12.83 -1.27 15.25
C GLU A 254 -14.03 -0.33 15.36
N LYS A 255 -14.69 -0.37 16.53
CA LYS A 255 -15.88 0.45 16.83
C LYS A 255 -15.50 1.90 17.16
#